data_49ed762a227a60d54ae464bc5834cc98
#
_entry.id   49ed762a227a60d54ae464bc5834cc98
#
_cell.length_a   1.000
_cell.length_b   1.000
_cell.length_c   1.000
_cell.angle_alpha   90.00
_cell.angle_beta   90.00
_cell.angle_gamma   90.00
#
_symmetry.space_group_name_H-M   'P 1'
#
loop_
_entity.id
_entity.type
_entity.pdbx_description
1 polymer ?
#
loop_
_entity_poly.entity_id
_entity_poly.type
_entity_poly.pdbx_seq_one_letter_code
_entity_poly.pdbx_strand_id
1 'polypeptide(L)'
;LFDFAINTFRDAAGRKLDSLECHDLVCKVGEVVVVGGVRRSALISLSNIQDDRVRKAKMGQWWEMNGQRALANNSACYTRTPDMGLFMHEWKSLYDSKSGERGIFNREAAKKKVAENGRRDPEHEFGTNPCSEIILRPYQFCNLTEVVIRATDETKDLKRKVRLASQLGTYQSTLTDIKYLRKIWRDNTEEERLLGVSLTGIMDNQLTIEADPKLLKSMREMAVETNKDFAKKLKIPQSAATTCIKPSGTVSQLVDSASGIHTRHSDYYIRTVRGDNKDPLTQMMKDQGIPHEPDVMNPSVVSVFSFPTASPKGAVTRDEFTAIEQLEIWLRYQRHWCEHKPSCTVSV
;
A
#
# COMPACT_ATOMS: atom_id res chain seq x y z
N LEU A 1 -7.61 21.81 12.11
CA LEU A 1 -7.94 21.76 10.69
C LEU A 1 -8.42 23.13 10.19
N PHE A 2 -9.47 23.70 10.76
CA PHE A 2 -10.06 24.97 10.28
C PHE A 2 -9.06 26.13 10.35
N ASP A 3 -8.32 26.30 11.44
CA ASP A 3 -7.30 27.33 11.56
C ASP A 3 -6.20 27.20 10.50
N PHE A 4 -5.75 25.95 10.26
CA PHE A 4 -4.78 25.66 9.19
C PHE A 4 -5.33 26.05 7.81
N ALA A 5 -6.57 25.68 7.49
CA ALA A 5 -7.20 26.03 6.23
C ALA A 5 -7.37 27.56 6.06
N ILE A 6 -7.87 28.24 7.10
CA ILE A 6 -8.06 29.69 7.09
C ILE A 6 -6.75 30.41 6.85
N ASN A 7 -5.67 30.01 7.54
CA ASN A 7 -4.36 30.60 7.36
C ASN A 7 -3.82 30.35 5.95
N THR A 8 -3.93 29.14 5.44
CA THR A 8 -3.50 28.80 4.06
C THR A 8 -4.23 29.66 3.01
N PHE A 9 -5.56 29.81 3.14
CA PHE A 9 -6.33 30.66 2.22
C PHE A 9 -6.02 32.16 2.37
N ARG A 10 -5.75 32.62 3.60
CA ARG A 10 -5.36 34.01 3.85
C ARG A 10 -4.00 34.31 3.22
N ASP A 11 -3.03 33.42 3.36
CA ASP A 11 -1.68 33.58 2.80
C ASP A 11 -1.70 33.51 1.27
N ALA A 12 -2.68 32.79 0.69
CA ALA A 12 -2.92 32.72 -0.74
C ALA A 12 -3.82 33.83 -1.30
N ALA A 13 -4.22 34.83 -0.48
CA ALA A 13 -5.13 35.88 -0.93
C ALA A 13 -4.64 36.57 -2.23
N GLY A 14 -5.52 36.69 -3.20
CA GLY A 14 -5.21 37.29 -4.53
C GLY A 14 -4.56 36.37 -5.55
N ARG A 15 -4.34 35.09 -5.23
CA ARG A 15 -3.81 34.07 -6.16
C ARG A 15 -4.50 32.71 -5.96
N LYS A 16 -4.28 31.78 -6.88
CA LYS A 16 -4.67 30.37 -6.69
C LYS A 16 -3.70 29.71 -5.71
N LEU A 17 -4.21 28.70 -5.00
CA LEU A 17 -3.36 27.78 -4.24
C LEU A 17 -2.36 27.09 -5.17
N ASP A 18 -1.15 26.90 -4.71
CA ASP A 18 -0.18 26.08 -5.41
C ASP A 18 -0.34 24.58 -5.09
N SER A 19 0.45 23.75 -5.77
CA SER A 19 0.38 22.30 -5.63
C SER A 19 0.71 21.81 -4.21
N LEU A 20 1.66 22.46 -3.53
CA LEU A 20 2.07 22.08 -2.19
C LEU A 20 1.06 22.53 -1.13
N GLU A 21 0.45 23.71 -1.29
CA GLU A 21 -0.64 24.17 -0.42
C GLU A 21 -1.86 23.24 -0.53
N CYS A 22 -2.21 22.82 -1.74
CA CYS A 22 -3.27 21.82 -1.95
C CYS A 22 -2.92 20.47 -1.29
N HIS A 23 -1.69 20.01 -1.47
CA HIS A 23 -1.17 18.79 -0.83
C HIS A 23 -1.29 18.88 0.69
N ASP A 24 -0.81 19.96 1.30
CA ASP A 24 -0.79 20.13 2.75
C ASP A 24 -2.21 20.24 3.35
N LEU A 25 -3.14 20.89 2.64
CA LEU A 25 -4.56 20.91 3.04
C LEU A 25 -5.18 19.52 3.06
N VAL A 26 -4.95 18.71 2.01
CA VAL A 26 -5.48 17.34 1.94
C VAL A 26 -4.83 16.46 3.02
N CYS A 27 -3.54 16.60 3.25
CA CYS A 27 -2.85 15.93 4.36
C CYS A 27 -3.46 16.30 5.72
N LYS A 28 -3.75 17.59 5.93
CA LYS A 28 -4.35 18.07 7.17
C LYS A 28 -5.77 17.55 7.39
N VAL A 29 -6.55 17.38 6.31
CA VAL A 29 -7.85 16.69 6.37
C VAL A 29 -7.67 15.23 6.79
N GLY A 30 -6.69 14.53 6.22
CA GLY A 30 -6.39 13.14 6.56
C GLY A 30 -5.93 12.96 8.02
N GLU A 31 -5.21 13.92 8.58
CA GLU A 31 -4.72 13.90 9.96
C GLU A 31 -5.86 13.86 11.01
N VAL A 32 -7.04 14.36 10.67
CA VAL A 32 -8.21 14.33 11.58
C VAL A 32 -8.75 12.91 11.77
N VAL A 33 -8.46 11.99 10.84
CA VAL A 33 -8.94 10.61 10.87
C VAL A 33 -7.99 9.72 11.66
N VAL A 34 -7.96 9.92 12.97
CA VAL A 34 -7.17 9.11 13.91
C VAL A 34 -8.09 8.48 14.94
N VAL A 35 -7.96 7.18 15.18
CA VAL A 35 -8.72 6.43 16.19
C VAL A 35 -7.76 5.51 16.95
N GLY A 36 -7.82 5.58 18.30
CA GLY A 36 -6.98 4.75 19.18
C GLY A 36 -5.47 5.00 18.99
N GLY A 37 -5.06 6.27 18.73
CA GLY A 37 -3.67 6.62 18.46
C GLY A 37 -3.11 6.13 17.12
N VAL A 38 -3.94 5.46 16.31
CA VAL A 38 -3.54 4.89 15.03
C VAL A 38 -4.12 5.69 13.85
N ARG A 39 -3.28 6.02 12.90
CA ARG A 39 -3.66 6.65 11.64
C ARG A 39 -4.60 5.73 10.83
N ARG A 40 -5.78 6.24 10.45
CA ARG A 40 -6.81 5.51 9.69
C ARG A 40 -6.92 5.97 8.24
N SER A 41 -6.22 7.00 7.84
CA SER A 41 -6.16 7.46 6.46
C SER A 41 -4.72 7.51 5.98
N ALA A 42 -4.54 7.38 4.66
CA ALA A 42 -3.28 7.56 3.99
C ALA A 42 -3.55 8.13 2.59
N LEU A 43 -2.60 8.83 2.05
CA LEU A 43 -2.68 9.52 0.76
C LEU A 43 -1.52 9.10 -0.12
N ILE A 44 -1.69 9.23 -1.43
CA ILE A 44 -0.58 9.35 -2.38
C ILE A 44 -0.76 10.63 -3.16
N SER A 45 0.31 11.41 -3.28
CA SER A 45 0.38 12.57 -4.15
C SER A 45 1.15 12.20 -5.41
N LEU A 46 0.44 12.19 -6.55
CA LEU A 46 1.05 12.01 -7.87
C LEU A 46 1.26 13.40 -8.48
N SER A 47 2.49 13.87 -8.46
CA SER A 47 2.84 15.21 -8.91
C SER A 47 3.65 15.19 -10.20
N ASN A 48 3.61 16.29 -10.95
CA ASN A 48 4.41 16.42 -12.16
C ASN A 48 5.91 16.35 -11.82
N ILE A 49 6.70 15.71 -12.69
CA ILE A 49 8.15 15.63 -12.52
C ILE A 49 8.82 17.01 -12.44
N GLN A 50 8.23 18.05 -13.04
CA GLN A 50 8.72 19.42 -13.00
C GLN A 50 8.31 20.21 -11.73
N ASP A 51 7.47 19.63 -10.87
CA ASP A 51 7.00 20.32 -9.66
C ASP A 51 8.05 20.26 -8.54
N ASP A 52 8.87 21.31 -8.47
CA ASP A 52 9.93 21.46 -7.48
C ASP A 52 9.42 21.60 -6.05
N ARG A 53 8.22 22.17 -5.84
CA ARG A 53 7.65 22.35 -4.51
C ARG A 53 7.35 20.99 -3.87
N VAL A 54 6.61 20.16 -4.59
CA VAL A 54 6.26 18.81 -4.11
C VAL A 54 7.49 17.90 -4.07
N ARG A 55 8.46 18.07 -5.00
CA ARG A 55 9.74 17.34 -4.96
C ARG A 55 10.46 17.54 -3.64
N LYS A 56 10.45 18.77 -3.12
CA LYS A 56 11.15 19.15 -1.88
C LYS A 56 10.29 19.09 -0.63
N ALA A 57 9.04 18.66 -0.74
CA ALA A 57 8.06 18.71 0.35
C ALA A 57 8.50 17.98 1.62
N LYS A 58 9.31 16.92 1.47
CA LYS A 58 9.84 16.11 2.58
C LYS A 58 11.37 16.06 2.61
N MET A 59 12.03 17.17 2.27
CA MET A 59 13.46 17.31 2.46
C MET A 59 13.77 17.93 3.84
N GLY A 60 14.91 17.56 4.43
CA GLY A 60 15.35 18.08 5.74
C GLY A 60 14.39 17.66 6.87
N GLN A 61 14.28 18.50 7.89
CA GLN A 61 13.46 18.26 9.09
C GLN A 61 11.99 18.69 8.90
N TRP A 62 11.37 18.30 7.78
CA TRP A 62 10.00 18.68 7.42
C TRP A 62 8.95 18.34 8.48
N TRP A 63 9.18 17.31 9.29
CA TRP A 63 8.24 16.84 10.32
C TRP A 63 8.05 17.83 11.47
N GLU A 64 9.00 18.73 11.72
CA GLU A 64 8.89 19.74 12.77
C GLU A 64 7.83 20.79 12.45
N MET A 65 7.81 21.27 11.20
CA MET A 65 6.94 22.36 10.75
C MET A 65 5.71 21.87 9.99
N ASN A 66 5.80 20.70 9.34
CA ASN A 66 4.80 20.18 8.41
C ASN A 66 4.48 18.70 8.66
N GLY A 67 4.29 18.33 9.93
CA GLY A 67 4.05 16.96 10.37
C GLY A 67 2.88 16.26 9.65
N GLN A 68 1.87 17.02 9.17
CA GLN A 68 0.76 16.48 8.36
C GLN A 68 1.22 15.78 7.08
N ARG A 69 2.38 16.14 6.52
CA ARG A 69 2.93 15.50 5.31
C ARG A 69 3.30 14.04 5.49
N ALA A 70 3.41 13.57 6.74
CA ALA A 70 3.59 12.15 7.05
C ALA A 70 2.43 11.26 6.55
N LEU A 71 1.26 11.84 6.28
CA LEU A 71 0.09 11.12 5.79
C LEU A 71 0.13 10.78 4.30
N ALA A 72 0.94 11.49 3.51
CA ALA A 72 1.06 11.28 2.08
C ALA A 72 2.34 10.54 1.72
N ASN A 73 2.26 9.54 0.84
CA ASN A 73 3.38 9.12 0.04
C ASN A 73 3.44 10.02 -1.19
N ASN A 74 4.62 10.49 -1.58
CA ASN A 74 4.79 11.37 -2.73
C ASN A 74 5.49 10.63 -3.87
N SER A 75 4.95 10.73 -5.08
CA SER A 75 5.55 10.13 -6.28
C SER A 75 5.53 11.10 -7.46
N ALA A 76 6.60 11.08 -8.25
CA ALA A 76 6.63 11.72 -9.54
C ALA A 76 5.82 10.89 -10.55
N CYS A 77 4.86 11.51 -11.24
CA CYS A 77 4.03 10.87 -12.24
C CYS A 77 4.63 11.03 -13.64
N TYR A 78 5.04 9.92 -14.23
CA TYR A 78 5.58 9.88 -15.60
C TYR A 78 4.44 9.54 -16.57
N THR A 79 4.16 10.45 -17.49
CA THR A 79 3.15 10.29 -18.56
C THR A 79 3.76 9.94 -19.90
N ARG A 80 5.07 9.96 -20.00
CA ARG A 80 5.89 9.61 -21.18
C ARG A 80 7.32 9.36 -20.69
N THR A 81 8.18 8.90 -21.57
CA THR A 81 9.63 8.88 -21.32
C THR A 81 10.09 10.31 -21.01
N PRO A 82 10.64 10.57 -19.82
CA PRO A 82 11.10 11.91 -19.47
C PRO A 82 12.36 12.30 -20.24
N ASP A 83 12.59 13.61 -20.38
CA ASP A 83 13.91 14.12 -20.75
C ASP A 83 14.97 13.66 -19.75
N MET A 84 16.18 13.31 -20.23
CA MET A 84 17.26 12.79 -19.40
C MET A 84 17.68 13.78 -18.32
N GLY A 85 17.71 15.06 -18.62
CA GLY A 85 18.08 16.10 -17.63
C GLY A 85 17.06 16.18 -16.50
N LEU A 86 15.77 16.15 -16.81
CA LEU A 86 14.70 16.12 -15.81
C LEU A 86 14.73 14.83 -14.97
N PHE A 87 14.99 13.68 -15.59
CA PHE A 87 15.12 12.42 -14.89
C PHE A 87 16.30 12.44 -13.92
N MET A 88 17.47 12.88 -14.37
CA MET A 88 18.66 12.97 -13.52
C MET A 88 18.50 13.98 -12.38
N HIS A 89 17.78 15.08 -12.62
CA HIS A 89 17.46 16.04 -11.57
C HIS A 89 16.56 15.44 -10.50
N GLU A 90 15.55 14.66 -10.89
CA GLU A 90 14.67 13.92 -9.96
C GLU A 90 15.47 12.89 -9.17
N TRP A 91 16.30 12.10 -9.84
CA TRP A 91 17.16 11.08 -9.24
C TRP A 91 18.15 11.70 -8.22
N LYS A 92 18.79 12.81 -8.60
CA LYS A 92 19.68 13.54 -7.69
C LYS A 92 18.95 14.06 -6.45
N SER A 93 17.73 14.59 -6.62
CA SER A 93 16.92 15.06 -5.51
C SER A 93 16.56 13.91 -4.54
N LEU A 94 16.23 12.73 -5.07
CA LEU A 94 15.97 11.53 -4.29
C LEU A 94 17.21 11.11 -3.48
N TYR A 95 18.37 11.07 -4.13
CA TYR A 95 19.65 10.77 -3.50
C TYR A 95 20.01 11.78 -2.39
N ASP A 96 19.88 13.07 -2.66
CA ASP A 96 20.21 14.15 -1.72
C ASP A 96 19.25 14.14 -0.51
N SER A 97 17.98 13.84 -0.71
CA SER A 97 16.97 13.85 0.37
C SER A 97 17.16 12.73 1.38
N LYS A 98 17.76 11.61 0.98
CA LYS A 98 17.95 10.39 1.78
C LYS A 98 16.65 9.89 2.43
N SER A 99 15.49 10.27 1.88
CA SER A 99 14.17 9.96 2.44
C SER A 99 13.43 8.85 1.70
N GLY A 100 13.96 8.38 0.55
CA GLY A 100 13.27 7.42 -0.33
C GLY A 100 12.06 8.02 -1.07
N GLU A 101 11.79 9.30 -0.91
CA GLU A 101 10.72 10.03 -1.60
C GLU A 101 11.31 11.20 -2.42
N ARG A 102 10.69 11.51 -3.54
CA ARG A 102 9.43 10.97 -4.05
C ARG A 102 9.68 9.73 -4.93
N GLY A 103 8.73 8.77 -4.85
CA GLY A 103 8.76 7.57 -5.66
C GLY A 103 8.45 7.82 -7.13
N ILE A 104 8.41 6.74 -7.93
CA ILE A 104 8.12 6.78 -9.36
C ILE A 104 6.78 6.09 -9.63
N PHE A 105 5.84 6.80 -10.24
CA PHE A 105 4.64 6.23 -10.80
C PHE A 105 4.62 6.46 -12.32
N ASN A 106 4.65 5.37 -13.10
CA ASN A 106 4.63 5.47 -14.56
C ASN A 106 3.23 5.13 -15.10
N ARG A 107 2.50 6.16 -15.55
CA ARG A 107 1.13 6.03 -16.07
C ARG A 107 1.06 5.21 -17.36
N GLU A 108 2.06 5.33 -18.24
CA GLU A 108 2.13 4.52 -19.45
C GLU A 108 2.36 3.03 -19.15
N ALA A 109 3.20 2.73 -18.17
CA ALA A 109 3.37 1.36 -17.69
C ALA A 109 2.09 0.81 -17.05
N ALA A 110 1.33 1.65 -16.35
CA ALA A 110 0.03 1.28 -15.80
C ALA A 110 -0.99 0.94 -16.91
N LYS A 111 -1.06 1.74 -17.97
CA LYS A 111 -1.90 1.46 -19.16
C LYS A 111 -1.53 0.13 -19.81
N LYS A 112 -0.23 -0.10 -20.05
CA LYS A 112 0.26 -1.37 -20.61
C LYS A 112 -0.13 -2.54 -19.72
N LYS A 113 0.03 -2.42 -18.40
CA LYS A 113 -0.32 -3.47 -17.45
C LYS A 113 -1.82 -3.77 -17.45
N VAL A 114 -2.65 -2.75 -17.51
CA VAL A 114 -4.11 -2.89 -17.58
C VAL A 114 -4.55 -3.62 -18.85
N ALA A 115 -3.91 -3.35 -19.99
CA ALA A 115 -4.23 -3.99 -21.26
C ALA A 115 -3.91 -5.50 -21.31
N GLU A 116 -2.96 -5.99 -20.48
CA GLU A 116 -2.48 -7.38 -20.54
C GLU A 116 -3.58 -8.44 -20.32
N ASN A 117 -4.58 -8.17 -19.51
CA ASN A 117 -5.62 -9.17 -19.16
C ASN A 117 -6.86 -9.13 -20.07
N GLY A 118 -6.98 -8.11 -20.94
CA GLY A 118 -8.07 -7.93 -21.91
C GLY A 118 -9.47 -7.69 -21.31
N ARG A 119 -9.57 -7.46 -20.00
CA ARG A 119 -10.85 -7.24 -19.29
C ARG A 119 -11.06 -5.79 -18.84
N ARG A 120 -10.07 -4.94 -19.04
CA ARG A 120 -10.08 -3.56 -18.56
C ARG A 120 -9.69 -2.59 -19.67
N ASP A 121 -10.44 -1.50 -19.80
CA ASP A 121 -10.13 -0.43 -20.77
C ASP A 121 -8.83 0.30 -20.35
N PRO A 122 -7.77 0.32 -21.20
CA PRO A 122 -6.52 1.00 -20.89
C PRO A 122 -6.57 2.53 -21.14
N GLU A 123 -7.64 3.07 -21.73
CA GLU A 123 -7.69 4.48 -22.15
C GLU A 123 -8.06 5.47 -21.04
N HIS A 124 -8.09 5.00 -19.78
CA HIS A 124 -8.30 5.88 -18.64
C HIS A 124 -7.01 6.55 -18.15
N GLU A 125 -7.17 7.70 -17.50
CA GLU A 125 -6.10 8.29 -16.70
C GLU A 125 -5.96 7.55 -15.38
N PHE A 126 -4.96 6.65 -15.31
CA PHE A 126 -4.72 5.88 -14.11
C PHE A 126 -3.88 6.63 -13.07
N GLY A 127 -4.26 6.41 -11.83
CA GLY A 127 -3.49 6.66 -10.63
C GLY A 127 -3.37 5.37 -9.83
N THR A 128 -3.15 5.50 -8.52
CA THR A 128 -2.97 4.36 -7.62
C THR A 128 -3.44 4.71 -6.21
N ASN A 129 -3.60 3.69 -5.38
CA ASN A 129 -3.80 3.84 -3.93
C ASN A 129 -2.49 4.23 -3.22
N PRO A 130 -2.52 4.61 -1.93
CA PRO A 130 -1.34 5.14 -1.21
C PRO A 130 -0.11 4.25 -1.23
N CYS A 131 -0.28 2.93 -1.14
CA CYS A 131 0.84 1.99 -1.19
C CYS A 131 1.17 1.52 -2.61
N SER A 132 0.46 2.03 -3.61
CA SER A 132 0.76 1.86 -5.04
C SER A 132 0.60 0.44 -5.59
N GLU A 133 -0.08 -0.47 -4.90
CA GLU A 133 -0.33 -1.82 -5.39
C GLU A 133 -1.54 -1.93 -6.31
N ILE A 134 -2.50 -1.00 -6.26
CA ILE A 134 -3.73 -1.03 -7.05
C ILE A 134 -3.71 0.06 -8.11
N ILE A 135 -3.92 -0.31 -9.37
CA ILE A 135 -4.10 0.64 -10.47
C ILE A 135 -5.57 1.09 -10.47
N LEU A 136 -5.81 2.38 -10.25
CA LEU A 136 -7.14 2.99 -10.12
C LEU A 136 -7.37 4.03 -11.21
N ARG A 137 -8.58 4.08 -11.75
CA ARG A 137 -9.06 5.25 -12.49
C ARG A 137 -9.68 6.27 -11.51
N PRO A 138 -9.95 7.52 -11.93
CA PRO A 138 -10.60 8.50 -11.06
C PRO A 138 -11.91 7.97 -10.48
N TYR A 139 -12.20 8.32 -9.22
CA TYR A 139 -13.45 7.96 -8.52
C TYR A 139 -13.73 6.46 -8.48
N GLN A 140 -12.77 5.68 -7.97
CA GLN A 140 -12.87 4.22 -7.95
C GLN A 140 -12.36 3.62 -6.65
N PHE A 141 -12.94 2.48 -6.27
CA PHE A 141 -12.53 1.65 -5.14
C PHE A 141 -11.99 0.30 -5.62
N CYS A 142 -11.22 -0.34 -4.74
CA CYS A 142 -10.79 -1.73 -4.88
C CYS A 142 -11.09 -2.49 -3.60
N ASN A 143 -11.52 -3.75 -3.74
CA ASN A 143 -11.81 -4.65 -2.64
C ASN A 143 -10.60 -5.52 -2.34
N LEU A 144 -9.97 -5.29 -1.20
CA LEU A 144 -8.73 -5.97 -0.79
C LEU A 144 -9.03 -7.19 0.07
N THR A 145 -8.40 -8.31 -0.26
CA THR A 145 -8.31 -9.51 0.58
C THR A 145 -6.86 -9.95 0.65
N GLU A 146 -6.50 -10.73 1.68
CA GLU A 146 -5.12 -11.13 1.88
C GLU A 146 -5.00 -12.60 2.23
N VAL A 147 -4.15 -13.30 1.48
CA VAL A 147 -3.76 -14.68 1.70
C VAL A 147 -2.55 -14.71 2.61
N VAL A 148 -2.69 -15.30 3.79
CA VAL A 148 -1.57 -15.48 4.74
C VAL A 148 -0.86 -16.79 4.39
N ILE A 149 0.38 -16.67 3.92
CA ILE A 149 1.27 -17.79 3.62
C ILE A 149 2.00 -18.19 4.90
N ARG A 150 2.06 -19.49 5.16
CA ARG A 150 2.79 -20.07 6.29
C ARG A 150 3.97 -20.90 5.78
N ALA A 151 5.01 -21.01 6.58
CA ALA A 151 6.21 -21.79 6.24
C ALA A 151 5.89 -23.25 5.84
N THR A 152 4.83 -23.81 6.37
CA THR A 152 4.40 -25.20 6.13
C THR A 152 3.37 -25.35 5.02
N ASP A 153 2.93 -24.28 4.36
CA ASP A 153 1.94 -24.37 3.30
C ASP A 153 2.50 -25.09 2.06
N GLU A 154 1.73 -26.04 1.57
CA GLU A 154 1.97 -26.69 0.29
C GLU A 154 1.18 -26.01 -0.84
N THR A 155 1.47 -26.36 -2.09
CA THR A 155 0.76 -25.84 -3.27
C THR A 155 -0.77 -25.94 -3.16
N LYS A 156 -1.29 -27.04 -2.58
CA LYS A 156 -2.74 -27.24 -2.38
C LYS A 156 -3.32 -26.21 -1.39
N ASP A 157 -2.57 -25.90 -0.33
CA ASP A 157 -3.02 -24.94 0.70
C ASP A 157 -3.02 -23.52 0.14
N LEU A 158 -1.97 -23.13 -0.58
CA LEU A 158 -1.89 -21.85 -1.27
C LEU A 158 -3.07 -21.64 -2.23
N LYS A 159 -3.36 -22.64 -3.08
CA LYS A 159 -4.49 -22.57 -4.01
C LYS A 159 -5.84 -22.50 -3.30
N ARG A 160 -6.03 -23.26 -2.21
CA ARG A 160 -7.25 -23.21 -1.38
C ARG A 160 -7.44 -21.82 -0.78
N LYS A 161 -6.38 -21.23 -0.20
CA LYS A 161 -6.41 -19.88 0.40
C LYS A 161 -6.69 -18.81 -0.64
N VAL A 162 -6.08 -18.88 -1.81
CA VAL A 162 -6.32 -17.96 -2.94
C VAL A 162 -7.80 -18.04 -3.38
N ARG A 163 -8.36 -19.22 -3.50
CA ARG A 163 -9.78 -19.41 -3.83
C ARG A 163 -10.68 -18.72 -2.81
N LEU A 164 -10.47 -18.96 -1.51
CA LEU A 164 -11.27 -18.36 -0.44
C LEU A 164 -11.15 -16.83 -0.42
N ALA A 165 -9.94 -16.30 -0.57
CA ALA A 165 -9.72 -14.86 -0.63
C ALA A 165 -10.42 -14.22 -1.84
N SER A 166 -10.40 -14.88 -3.01
CA SER A 166 -11.10 -14.42 -4.20
C SER A 166 -12.62 -14.43 -4.02
N GLN A 167 -13.18 -15.45 -3.35
CA GLN A 167 -14.59 -15.51 -3.01
C GLN A 167 -14.98 -14.34 -2.09
N LEU A 168 -14.24 -14.13 -1.00
CA LEU A 168 -14.48 -13.04 -0.05
C LEU A 168 -14.40 -11.68 -0.73
N GLY A 169 -13.39 -11.45 -1.56
CA GLY A 169 -13.25 -10.21 -2.33
C GLY A 169 -14.43 -9.99 -3.28
N THR A 170 -14.91 -11.05 -3.95
CA THR A 170 -16.06 -10.97 -4.84
C THR A 170 -17.35 -10.63 -4.07
N TYR A 171 -17.56 -11.20 -2.88
CA TYR A 171 -18.65 -10.79 -2.00
C TYR A 171 -18.52 -9.32 -1.57
N GLN A 172 -17.33 -8.92 -1.14
CA GLN A 172 -17.08 -7.52 -0.74
C GLN A 172 -17.38 -6.55 -1.88
N SER A 173 -17.13 -6.92 -3.13
CA SER A 173 -17.40 -6.08 -4.30
C SER A 173 -18.88 -5.81 -4.56
N THR A 174 -19.81 -6.49 -3.86
CA THR A 174 -21.25 -6.19 -3.90
C THR A 174 -21.64 -4.96 -3.07
N LEU A 175 -20.76 -4.50 -2.18
CA LEU A 175 -20.98 -3.34 -1.32
C LEU A 175 -20.71 -2.04 -2.10
N THR A 176 -21.72 -1.57 -2.85
CA THR A 176 -21.61 -0.41 -3.74
C THR A 176 -22.46 0.78 -3.29
N ASP A 177 -23.27 0.64 -2.24
CA ASP A 177 -24.03 1.74 -1.64
C ASP A 177 -23.14 2.58 -0.72
N ILE A 178 -22.34 3.46 -1.35
CA ILE A 178 -21.38 4.31 -0.64
C ILE A 178 -22.03 5.67 -0.39
N LYS A 179 -22.57 5.82 0.82
CA LYS A 179 -23.23 7.05 1.26
C LYS A 179 -22.27 8.25 1.22
N TYR A 180 -22.81 9.43 1.00
CA TYR A 180 -22.11 10.72 0.96
C TYR A 180 -21.16 10.94 -0.21
N LEU A 181 -20.96 9.95 -1.09
CA LEU A 181 -20.17 10.11 -2.30
C LEU A 181 -21.05 10.36 -3.53
N ARG A 182 -20.47 11.01 -4.54
CA ARG A 182 -21.15 11.25 -5.82
C ARG A 182 -21.41 9.92 -6.55
N LYS A 183 -22.47 9.86 -7.32
CA LYS A 183 -22.90 8.68 -8.09
C LYS A 183 -21.77 8.05 -8.93
N ILE A 184 -20.88 8.87 -9.48
CA ILE A 184 -19.73 8.39 -10.29
C ILE A 184 -18.85 7.36 -9.57
N TRP A 185 -18.71 7.43 -8.24
CA TRP A 185 -17.97 6.45 -7.45
C TRP A 185 -18.64 5.07 -7.48
N ARG A 186 -19.96 5.07 -7.34
CA ARG A 186 -20.76 3.86 -7.43
C ARG A 186 -20.69 3.26 -8.84
N ASP A 187 -20.95 4.08 -9.86
CA ASP A 187 -21.00 3.64 -11.26
C ASP A 187 -19.66 3.00 -11.66
N ASN A 188 -18.53 3.65 -11.37
CA ASN A 188 -17.20 3.13 -11.66
C ASN A 188 -16.86 1.84 -10.88
N THR A 189 -17.32 1.75 -9.63
CA THR A 189 -17.11 0.56 -8.80
C THR A 189 -17.95 -0.62 -9.29
N GLU A 190 -19.19 -0.39 -9.69
CA GLU A 190 -20.08 -1.42 -10.22
C GLU A 190 -19.63 -1.94 -11.59
N GLU A 191 -19.07 -1.08 -12.41
CA GLU A 191 -18.55 -1.46 -13.73
C GLU A 191 -17.35 -2.38 -13.64
N GLU A 192 -16.30 -2.00 -12.90
CA GLU A 192 -15.04 -2.76 -12.87
C GLU A 192 -14.90 -3.74 -11.71
N ARG A 193 -15.61 -3.54 -10.61
CA ARG A 193 -15.61 -4.41 -9.39
C ARG A 193 -14.23 -4.90 -9.02
N LEU A 194 -13.24 -4.00 -8.97
CA LEU A 194 -11.84 -4.35 -8.75
C LEU A 194 -11.61 -5.15 -7.48
N LEU A 195 -10.85 -6.21 -7.59
CA LEU A 195 -10.30 -6.96 -6.47
C LEU A 195 -8.79 -6.71 -6.34
N GLY A 196 -8.31 -6.87 -5.12
CA GLY A 196 -6.89 -6.93 -4.79
C GLY A 196 -6.63 -8.13 -3.89
N VAL A 197 -6.65 -9.34 -4.46
CA VAL A 197 -6.23 -10.56 -3.74
C VAL A 197 -4.72 -10.48 -3.58
N SER A 198 -4.29 -10.22 -2.36
CA SER A 198 -2.89 -10.04 -1.98
C SER A 198 -2.31 -11.29 -1.34
N LEU A 199 -0.98 -11.39 -1.36
CA LEU A 199 -0.22 -12.43 -0.68
C LEU A 199 0.66 -11.77 0.40
N THR A 200 0.69 -12.33 1.61
CA THR A 200 1.61 -11.94 2.69
C THR A 200 2.29 -13.16 3.27
N GLY A 201 3.50 -13.02 3.81
CA GLY A 201 4.32 -14.15 4.22
C GLY A 201 5.09 -14.81 3.08
N ILE A 202 5.30 -14.11 1.97
CA ILE A 202 5.99 -14.65 0.79
C ILE A 202 7.39 -15.14 1.17
N MET A 203 8.08 -14.41 2.05
CA MET A 203 9.45 -14.73 2.48
C MET A 203 9.52 -15.71 3.66
N ASP A 204 8.38 -16.26 4.10
CA ASP A 204 8.30 -17.29 5.13
C ASP A 204 8.22 -18.71 4.54
N ASN A 205 8.06 -18.88 3.23
CA ASN A 205 7.81 -20.19 2.61
C ASN A 205 8.65 -20.37 1.34
N GLN A 206 9.38 -21.49 1.26
CA GLN A 206 10.31 -21.77 0.17
C GLN A 206 9.67 -21.76 -1.23
N LEU A 207 8.44 -22.31 -1.38
CA LEU A 207 7.72 -22.31 -2.66
C LEU A 207 7.45 -20.89 -3.19
N THR A 208 7.20 -19.95 -2.29
CA THR A 208 6.90 -18.56 -2.66
C THR A 208 8.16 -17.70 -2.75
N ILE A 209 9.24 -18.04 -2.05
CA ILE A 209 10.57 -17.43 -2.23
C ILE A 209 11.14 -17.79 -3.60
N GLU A 210 11.11 -19.06 -3.99
CA GLU A 210 11.52 -19.53 -5.32
C GLU A 210 10.66 -18.92 -6.43
N ALA A 211 9.38 -18.67 -6.13
CA ALA A 211 8.43 -17.99 -6.99
C ALA A 211 8.37 -18.56 -8.41
N ASP A 212 8.23 -19.91 -8.54
CA ASP A 212 8.12 -20.56 -9.85
C ASP A 212 7.02 -19.88 -10.70
N PRO A 213 7.34 -19.42 -11.90
CA PRO A 213 6.38 -18.79 -12.80
C PRO A 213 5.11 -19.60 -13.05
N LYS A 214 5.22 -20.94 -13.14
CA LYS A 214 4.06 -21.83 -13.35
C LYS A 214 3.14 -21.86 -12.14
N LEU A 215 3.73 -21.90 -10.92
CA LEU A 215 2.94 -21.85 -9.68
C LEU A 215 2.22 -20.52 -9.57
N LEU A 216 2.93 -19.40 -9.71
CA LEU A 216 2.34 -18.05 -9.63
C LEU A 216 1.21 -17.85 -10.64
N LYS A 217 1.44 -18.26 -11.90
CA LYS A 217 0.43 -18.20 -12.96
C LYS A 217 -0.80 -19.04 -12.61
N SER A 218 -0.61 -20.27 -12.13
CA SER A 218 -1.73 -21.16 -11.76
C SER A 218 -2.54 -20.61 -10.58
N MET A 219 -1.90 -19.94 -9.63
CA MET A 219 -2.57 -19.26 -8.51
C MET A 219 -3.36 -18.04 -9.00
N ARG A 220 -2.81 -17.24 -9.91
CA ARG A 220 -3.53 -16.11 -10.53
C ARG A 220 -4.75 -16.60 -11.32
N GLU A 221 -4.60 -17.63 -12.14
CA GLU A 221 -5.70 -18.24 -12.88
C GLU A 221 -6.81 -18.75 -11.94
N MET A 222 -6.43 -19.37 -10.83
CA MET A 222 -7.36 -19.77 -9.76
C MET A 222 -8.13 -18.58 -9.20
N ALA A 223 -7.46 -17.45 -8.94
CA ALA A 223 -8.13 -16.25 -8.44
C ALA A 223 -9.14 -15.70 -9.46
N VAL A 224 -8.74 -15.59 -10.71
CA VAL A 224 -9.55 -15.04 -11.82
C VAL A 224 -10.77 -15.92 -12.08
N GLU A 225 -10.62 -17.25 -12.20
CA GLU A 225 -11.72 -18.17 -12.45
C GLU A 225 -12.69 -18.24 -11.26
N THR A 226 -12.16 -18.22 -10.03
CA THR A 226 -13.01 -18.15 -8.83
C THR A 226 -13.86 -16.88 -8.81
N ASN A 227 -13.28 -15.72 -9.12
CA ASN A 227 -14.03 -14.47 -9.23
C ASN A 227 -15.10 -14.56 -10.31
N LYS A 228 -14.77 -15.06 -11.50
CA LYS A 228 -15.71 -15.24 -12.62
C LYS A 228 -16.91 -16.09 -12.24
N ASP A 229 -16.67 -17.26 -11.61
CA ASP A 229 -17.73 -18.18 -11.20
C ASP A 229 -18.63 -17.56 -10.11
N PHE A 230 -18.02 -16.87 -9.13
CA PHE A 230 -18.79 -16.22 -8.07
C PHE A 230 -19.55 -15.00 -8.57
N ALA A 231 -18.96 -14.19 -9.42
CA ALA A 231 -19.63 -13.03 -10.06
C ALA A 231 -20.88 -13.52 -10.83
N LYS A 232 -20.77 -14.63 -11.57
CA LYS A 232 -21.92 -15.23 -12.26
C LYS A 232 -23.03 -15.66 -11.29
N LYS A 233 -22.68 -16.29 -10.15
CA LYS A 233 -23.66 -16.69 -9.11
C LYS A 233 -24.35 -15.49 -8.50
N LEU A 234 -23.61 -14.40 -8.27
CA LEU A 234 -24.11 -13.16 -7.69
C LEU A 234 -24.81 -12.25 -8.71
N LYS A 235 -24.78 -12.61 -10.01
CA LYS A 235 -25.34 -11.82 -11.13
C LYS A 235 -24.71 -10.42 -11.22
N ILE A 236 -23.42 -10.33 -11.03
CA ILE A 236 -22.63 -9.10 -11.15
C ILE A 236 -21.55 -9.26 -12.23
N PRO A 237 -20.98 -8.17 -12.77
CA PRO A 237 -19.85 -8.25 -13.68
C PRO A 237 -18.64 -8.95 -13.03
N GLN A 238 -17.86 -9.67 -13.84
CA GLN A 238 -16.55 -10.17 -13.45
C GLN A 238 -15.63 -8.98 -13.17
N SER A 239 -14.77 -9.10 -12.16
CA SER A 239 -13.78 -8.05 -11.83
C SER A 239 -12.80 -7.80 -12.98
N ALA A 240 -12.58 -6.55 -13.30
CA ALA A 240 -11.67 -6.13 -14.37
C ALA A 240 -10.19 -6.43 -14.04
N ALA A 241 -9.83 -6.50 -12.75
CA ALA A 241 -8.54 -6.99 -12.25
C ALA A 241 -8.72 -7.61 -10.87
N THR A 242 -7.88 -8.61 -10.51
CA THR A 242 -8.10 -9.44 -9.30
C THR A 242 -6.90 -9.53 -8.37
N THR A 243 -5.66 -9.48 -8.84
CA THR A 243 -4.49 -9.86 -8.02
C THR A 243 -3.49 -8.73 -7.85
N CYS A 244 -2.92 -8.63 -6.66
CA CYS A 244 -1.88 -7.64 -6.30
C CYS A 244 -0.96 -8.21 -5.21
N ILE A 245 0.01 -7.44 -4.76
CA ILE A 245 0.71 -7.65 -3.48
C ILE A 245 0.71 -6.33 -2.73
N LYS A 246 0.03 -6.32 -1.59
CA LYS A 246 0.00 -5.23 -0.63
C LYS A 246 1.22 -5.30 0.29
N PRO A 247 1.72 -4.17 0.82
CA PRO A 247 2.80 -4.19 1.81
C PRO A 247 2.43 -4.94 3.10
N SER A 248 1.13 -5.01 3.44
CA SER A 248 0.59 -5.75 4.60
C SER A 248 1.19 -5.34 5.95
N GLY A 249 1.39 -4.03 6.17
CA GLY A 249 2.06 -3.54 7.38
C GLY A 249 1.37 -3.91 8.69
N THR A 250 0.03 -3.92 8.74
CA THR A 250 -0.75 -4.23 9.97
C THR A 250 -1.18 -5.68 10.01
N VAL A 251 -1.76 -6.21 8.94
CA VAL A 251 -2.30 -7.58 8.90
C VAL A 251 -1.19 -8.61 9.10
N SER A 252 -0.05 -8.45 8.43
CA SER A 252 1.09 -9.36 8.59
C SER A 252 1.54 -9.48 10.04
N GLN A 253 1.44 -8.40 10.80
CA GLN A 253 1.85 -8.40 12.20
C GLN A 253 0.80 -9.06 13.11
N LEU A 254 -0.48 -8.84 12.82
CA LEU A 254 -1.57 -9.50 13.55
C LEU A 254 -1.50 -11.02 13.40
N VAL A 255 -1.09 -11.50 12.25
CA VAL A 255 -1.04 -12.94 11.93
C VAL A 255 0.37 -13.52 12.02
N ASP A 256 1.36 -12.77 12.49
CA ASP A 256 2.77 -13.15 12.56
C ASP A 256 3.28 -13.78 11.25
N SER A 257 3.41 -12.94 10.23
CA SER A 257 3.99 -13.31 8.94
C SER A 257 4.95 -12.24 8.43
N ALA A 258 5.82 -12.58 7.48
CA ALA A 258 6.57 -11.59 6.73
C ALA A 258 5.61 -10.64 6.00
N SER A 259 5.95 -9.36 5.90
CA SER A 259 5.05 -8.33 5.35
C SER A 259 5.04 -8.35 3.82
N GLY A 260 3.97 -8.86 3.22
CA GLY A 260 3.83 -8.91 1.76
C GLY A 260 4.99 -9.66 1.10
N ILE A 261 5.73 -8.97 0.26
CA ILE A 261 6.91 -9.49 -0.46
C ILE A 261 8.24 -9.15 0.25
N HIS A 262 8.18 -8.53 1.44
CA HIS A 262 9.38 -8.12 2.17
C HIS A 262 9.94 -9.26 2.99
N THR A 263 11.26 -9.23 3.20
CA THR A 263 11.98 -10.13 4.11
C THR A 263 11.61 -9.87 5.56
N ARG A 264 11.87 -10.82 6.44
CA ARG A 264 11.85 -10.60 7.89
C ARG A 264 12.99 -9.65 8.29
N HIS A 265 12.84 -8.98 9.44
CA HIS A 265 13.87 -8.06 9.93
C HIS A 265 15.17 -8.79 10.30
N SER A 266 15.05 -9.86 11.10
CA SER A 266 16.13 -10.77 11.50
C SER A 266 15.50 -12.05 12.05
N ASP A 267 16.34 -13.05 12.43
CA ASP A 267 15.86 -14.28 13.05
C ASP A 267 15.13 -14.02 14.37
N TYR A 268 15.67 -13.10 15.17
CA TYR A 268 15.09 -12.66 16.44
C TYR A 268 15.12 -11.15 16.51
N TYR A 269 14.00 -10.53 16.88
CA TYR A 269 13.90 -9.08 17.02
C TYR A 269 12.86 -8.68 18.04
N ILE A 270 12.94 -7.44 18.51
CA ILE A 270 11.92 -6.83 19.38
C ILE A 270 11.02 -5.97 18.51
N ARG A 271 9.74 -6.33 18.47
CA ARG A 271 8.73 -5.52 17.82
C ARG A 271 8.11 -4.56 18.81
N THR A 272 8.11 -3.26 18.45
CA THR A 272 7.45 -2.23 19.23
C THR A 272 6.07 -1.91 18.66
N VAL A 273 5.08 -1.77 19.55
CA VAL A 273 3.70 -1.42 19.21
C VAL A 273 3.26 -0.23 20.05
N ARG A 274 2.71 0.79 19.40
CA ARG A 274 2.19 1.98 20.07
C ARG A 274 0.72 1.81 20.41
N GLY A 275 0.34 2.17 21.65
CA GLY A 275 -1.03 2.19 22.13
C GLY A 275 -1.37 3.53 22.77
N ASP A 276 -2.56 4.05 22.53
CA ASP A 276 -3.09 5.24 23.20
C ASP A 276 -3.33 4.90 24.69
N ASN A 277 -2.87 5.75 25.61
CA ASN A 277 -3.01 5.55 27.05
C ASN A 277 -4.47 5.51 27.53
N LYS A 278 -5.41 6.03 26.74
CA LYS A 278 -6.86 5.97 27.02
C LYS A 278 -7.52 4.69 26.48
N ASP A 279 -6.82 3.90 25.67
CA ASP A 279 -7.37 2.65 25.14
C ASP A 279 -7.40 1.59 26.24
N PRO A 280 -8.56 0.96 26.51
CA PRO A 280 -8.68 -0.12 27.49
C PRO A 280 -7.71 -1.29 27.26
N LEU A 281 -7.40 -1.60 26.00
CA LEU A 281 -6.43 -2.63 25.66
C LEU A 281 -5.01 -2.24 26.12
N THR A 282 -4.64 -0.98 25.94
CA THR A 282 -3.37 -0.43 26.43
C THR A 282 -3.26 -0.56 27.95
N GLN A 283 -4.32 -0.22 28.67
CA GLN A 283 -4.35 -0.35 30.12
C GLN A 283 -4.25 -1.83 30.55
N MET A 284 -5.00 -2.71 29.92
CA MET A 284 -4.93 -4.16 30.18
C MET A 284 -3.50 -4.71 29.99
N MET A 285 -2.81 -4.30 28.91
CA MET A 285 -1.43 -4.74 28.66
C MET A 285 -0.46 -4.24 29.74
N LYS A 286 -0.65 -3.01 30.25
CA LYS A 286 0.13 -2.47 31.38
C LYS A 286 -0.13 -3.26 32.65
N ASP A 287 -1.38 -3.53 32.97
CA ASP A 287 -1.79 -4.27 34.18
C ASP A 287 -1.26 -5.72 34.17
N GLN A 288 -1.09 -6.30 32.98
CA GLN A 288 -0.48 -7.63 32.80
C GLN A 288 1.07 -7.59 32.80
N GLY A 289 1.68 -6.44 33.00
CA GLY A 289 3.14 -6.31 33.10
C GLY A 289 3.87 -6.47 31.76
N ILE A 290 3.22 -6.27 30.61
CA ILE A 290 3.92 -6.28 29.32
C ILE A 290 4.93 -5.14 29.31
N PRO A 291 6.21 -5.38 28.95
CA PRO A 291 7.25 -4.36 28.90
C PRO A 291 6.84 -3.18 28.02
N HIS A 292 6.88 -1.99 28.59
CA HIS A 292 6.49 -0.78 27.88
C HIS A 292 7.26 0.45 28.41
N GLU A 293 7.30 1.50 27.58
CA GLU A 293 7.86 2.80 27.89
C GLU A 293 6.98 3.92 27.32
N PRO A 294 7.07 5.16 27.83
CA PRO A 294 6.41 6.31 27.21
C PRO A 294 6.94 6.56 25.78
N ASP A 295 6.08 6.96 24.86
CA ASP A 295 6.51 7.36 23.52
C ASP A 295 7.35 8.66 23.56
N VAL A 296 8.44 8.68 22.79
CA VAL A 296 9.39 9.81 22.80
C VAL A 296 8.74 11.13 22.37
N MET A 297 7.82 11.07 21.40
CA MET A 297 7.16 12.27 20.83
C MET A 297 5.93 12.69 21.63
N ASN A 298 5.18 11.72 22.18
CA ASN A 298 3.91 11.94 22.90
C ASN A 298 3.82 11.15 24.20
N PRO A 299 4.71 11.37 25.17
CA PRO A 299 4.85 10.53 26.36
C PRO A 299 3.62 10.46 27.27
N SER A 300 2.82 11.54 27.31
CA SER A 300 1.59 11.61 28.12
C SER A 300 0.40 10.88 27.51
N VAL A 301 0.45 10.63 26.20
CA VAL A 301 -0.71 10.11 25.42
C VAL A 301 -0.48 8.69 24.94
N VAL A 302 0.77 8.32 24.65
CA VAL A 302 1.12 7.06 23.97
C VAL A 302 2.13 6.26 24.79
N SER A 303 1.91 4.96 24.89
CA SER A 303 2.89 3.98 25.41
C SER A 303 3.38 3.09 24.28
N VAL A 304 4.64 2.69 24.35
CA VAL A 304 5.31 1.79 23.40
C VAL A 304 5.57 0.46 24.08
N PHE A 305 4.93 -0.59 23.60
CA PHE A 305 5.09 -1.96 24.13
C PHE A 305 6.13 -2.73 23.32
N SER A 306 6.91 -3.58 23.99
CA SER A 306 7.96 -4.39 23.38
C SER A 306 7.60 -5.86 23.38
N PHE A 307 7.57 -6.48 22.19
CA PHE A 307 7.26 -7.89 21.98
C PHE A 307 8.45 -8.62 21.34
N PRO A 308 9.05 -9.62 22.00
CA PRO A 308 10.06 -10.47 21.38
C PRO A 308 9.40 -11.32 20.30
N THR A 309 10.01 -11.36 19.11
CA THR A 309 9.51 -12.08 17.93
C THR A 309 10.61 -12.94 17.35
N ALA A 310 10.27 -14.18 16.96
CA ALA A 310 11.16 -15.08 16.24
C ALA A 310 10.63 -15.33 14.82
N SER A 311 11.50 -15.29 13.83
CA SER A 311 11.16 -15.65 12.46
C SER A 311 11.01 -17.18 12.32
N PRO A 312 10.12 -17.68 11.43
CA PRO A 312 10.02 -19.10 11.15
C PRO A 312 11.33 -19.64 10.57
N LYS A 313 11.65 -20.90 10.85
CA LYS A 313 12.82 -21.57 10.27
C LYS A 313 12.74 -21.56 8.74
N GLY A 314 13.80 -21.07 8.10
CA GLY A 314 13.87 -20.97 6.63
C GLY A 314 13.23 -19.72 6.04
N ALA A 315 12.74 -18.80 6.87
CA ALA A 315 12.36 -17.46 6.41
C ALA A 315 13.59 -16.67 6.00
N VAL A 316 13.45 -15.83 4.97
CA VAL A 316 14.55 -14.96 4.51
C VAL A 316 14.55 -13.67 5.34
N THR A 317 15.71 -13.30 5.84
CA THR A 317 15.94 -12.05 6.57
C THR A 317 16.50 -10.95 5.64
N ARG A 318 16.44 -9.70 6.07
CA ARG A 318 16.83 -8.59 5.21
C ARG A 318 18.34 -8.57 4.89
N ASP A 319 19.17 -9.15 5.78
CA ASP A 319 20.63 -9.16 5.60
C ASP A 319 21.09 -10.28 4.63
N GLU A 320 20.18 -11.20 4.28
CA GLU A 320 20.40 -12.29 3.34
C GLU A 320 19.95 -11.96 1.91
N PHE A 321 19.36 -10.78 1.68
CA PHE A 321 18.73 -10.44 0.42
C PHE A 321 19.20 -9.07 -0.08
N THR A 322 19.87 -9.06 -1.22
CA THR A 322 20.33 -7.82 -1.85
C THR A 322 19.16 -7.06 -2.49
N ALA A 323 19.35 -5.76 -2.73
CA ALA A 323 18.37 -4.93 -3.42
C ALA A 323 18.04 -5.47 -4.83
N ILE A 324 19.03 -6.06 -5.54
CA ILE A 324 18.83 -6.64 -6.88
C ILE A 324 17.95 -7.88 -6.78
N GLU A 325 18.23 -8.81 -5.88
CA GLU A 325 17.42 -10.02 -5.68
C GLU A 325 16.00 -9.68 -5.30
N GLN A 326 15.80 -8.64 -4.47
CA GLN A 326 14.47 -8.15 -4.13
C GLN A 326 13.72 -7.57 -5.35
N LEU A 327 14.40 -6.87 -6.24
CA LEU A 327 13.82 -6.38 -7.49
C LEU A 327 13.53 -7.52 -8.48
N GLU A 328 14.33 -8.57 -8.51
CA GLU A 328 14.10 -9.74 -9.36
C GLU A 328 12.86 -10.52 -8.91
N ILE A 329 12.68 -10.76 -7.61
CA ILE A 329 11.48 -11.40 -7.09
C ILE A 329 10.25 -10.50 -7.28
N TRP A 330 10.39 -9.19 -7.06
CA TRP A 330 9.33 -8.22 -7.35
C TRP A 330 8.88 -8.31 -8.82
N LEU A 331 9.82 -8.36 -9.76
CA LEU A 331 9.54 -8.45 -11.19
C LEU A 331 8.86 -9.77 -11.56
N ARG A 332 9.24 -10.87 -10.90
CA ARG A 332 8.66 -12.20 -11.09
C ARG A 332 7.20 -12.23 -10.67
N TYR A 333 6.87 -11.67 -9.50
CA TYR A 333 5.51 -11.52 -9.04
C TYR A 333 4.70 -10.53 -9.90
N GLN A 334 5.30 -9.44 -10.34
CA GLN A 334 4.67 -8.48 -11.26
C GLN A 334 4.24 -9.14 -12.56
N ARG A 335 5.04 -10.03 -13.12
CA ARG A 335 4.78 -10.69 -14.39
C ARG A 335 3.79 -11.85 -14.27
N HIS A 336 3.88 -12.63 -13.21
CA HIS A 336 3.21 -13.94 -13.16
C HIS A 336 2.02 -13.99 -12.19
N TRP A 337 2.00 -13.17 -11.14
CA TRP A 337 0.91 -13.10 -10.17
C TRP A 337 0.02 -11.87 -10.35
N CYS A 338 0.57 -10.65 -10.38
CA CYS A 338 -0.21 -9.43 -10.31
C CYS A 338 -0.91 -9.09 -11.63
N GLU A 339 -2.22 -8.80 -11.57
CA GLU A 339 -2.94 -8.05 -12.59
C GLU A 339 -2.90 -6.54 -12.31
N HIS A 340 -2.74 -6.14 -11.06
CA HIS A 340 -2.31 -4.81 -10.65
C HIS A 340 -0.79 -4.78 -10.54
N LYS A 341 -0.24 -4.57 -9.35
CA LYS A 341 1.21 -4.58 -9.13
C LYS A 341 1.59 -5.01 -7.72
N PRO A 342 2.83 -5.43 -7.48
CA PRO A 342 3.34 -5.56 -6.13
C PRO A 342 3.80 -4.20 -5.61
N SER A 343 3.53 -3.93 -4.33
CA SER A 343 4.14 -2.83 -3.59
C SER A 343 5.34 -3.34 -2.81
N CYS A 344 6.48 -2.70 -2.98
CA CYS A 344 7.72 -3.10 -2.33
C CYS A 344 8.53 -1.87 -1.91
N THR A 345 9.17 -1.96 -0.76
CA THR A 345 10.24 -1.07 -0.32
C THR A 345 11.55 -1.84 -0.42
N VAL A 346 12.48 -1.33 -1.20
CA VAL A 346 13.80 -1.96 -1.42
C VAL A 346 14.79 -1.30 -0.47
N SER A 347 15.52 -2.11 0.31
CA SER A 347 16.61 -1.64 1.16
C SER A 347 17.90 -1.53 0.34
N VAL A 348 18.60 -0.40 0.45
CA VAL A 348 19.87 -0.09 -0.23
C VAL A 348 20.89 0.44 0.77
#